data_8c5e53a2ee3f5926f402cf2a9c194176
#
_entry.id   8c5e53a2ee3f5926f402cf2a9c194176
#
_cell.length_a   1.000
_cell.length_b   1.000
_cell.length_c   1.000
_cell.angle_alpha   90.00
_cell.angle_beta   90.00
_cell.angle_gamma   90.00
#
_symmetry.space_group_name_H-M   'P 1'
#
loop_
_entity.id
_entity.type
_entity.pdbx_description
1 polymer ?
#
loop_
_entity_poly.entity_id
_entity_poly.type
_entity_poly.pdbx_seq_one_letter_code
_entity_poly.pdbx_strand_id
1 'polypeptide(L)'
;LVYVGRLSAEKQIERIKPVLNALPDARLALVGDGPHRQQLEKHFEGTATTFVGYLAGEELASAYASGDAFLFPSSTETLGLVLLEAMAAGCPVVGANRGGIPDIISDGTNGCLYEPDGADGGAASLIEATRKLLGNDIERQGLRNAARSEAERWGWAGATEQLRGYYRQVLETNLT
;
A
#
# COMPACT_ATOMS: atom_id res chain seq x y z
N LEU A 1 10.54 3.22 4.99
CA LEU A 1 9.32 3.26 4.17
C LEU A 1 9.61 2.74 2.78
N VAL A 2 8.64 2.11 2.15
CA VAL A 2 8.75 1.58 0.79
C VAL A 2 7.55 2.05 -0.04
N TYR A 3 7.79 2.39 -1.29
CA TYR A 3 6.81 2.51 -2.36
C TYR A 3 7.25 1.63 -3.53
N VAL A 4 6.34 0.90 -4.12
CA VAL A 4 6.57 0.10 -5.34
C VAL A 4 5.49 0.43 -6.35
N GLY A 5 5.90 0.71 -7.58
CA GLY A 5 4.98 0.95 -8.68
C GLY A 5 5.56 1.83 -9.78
N ARG A 6 4.72 2.08 -10.80
CA ARG A 6 5.07 3.01 -11.87
C ARG A 6 5.22 4.42 -11.31
N LEU A 7 6.31 5.09 -11.66
CA LEU A 7 6.57 6.48 -11.29
C LEU A 7 5.83 7.42 -12.26
N SER A 8 4.56 7.69 -11.98
CA SER A 8 3.68 8.51 -12.81
C SER A 8 2.79 9.41 -11.96
N ALA A 9 2.34 10.53 -12.52
CA ALA A 9 1.63 11.58 -11.78
C ALA A 9 0.35 11.09 -11.09
N GLU A 10 -0.39 10.17 -11.74
CA GLU A 10 -1.63 9.59 -11.17
C GLU A 10 -1.40 8.79 -9.88
N LYS A 11 -0.17 8.36 -9.62
CA LYS A 11 0.19 7.64 -8.39
C LYS A 11 0.43 8.56 -7.19
N GLN A 12 0.48 9.86 -7.39
CA GLN A 12 0.52 10.89 -6.35
C GLN A 12 1.63 10.69 -5.31
N ILE A 13 2.79 10.19 -5.76
CA ILE A 13 3.93 9.80 -4.91
C ILE A 13 4.47 11.00 -4.10
N GLU A 14 4.31 12.20 -4.62
CA GLU A 14 4.68 13.47 -3.98
C GLU A 14 4.08 13.63 -2.58
N ARG A 15 2.91 13.02 -2.32
CA ARG A 15 2.23 13.03 -1.02
C ARG A 15 3.03 12.37 0.09
N ILE A 16 4.07 11.60 -0.24
CA ILE A 16 4.95 10.96 0.77
C ILE A 16 5.94 11.96 1.38
N LYS A 17 6.30 13.03 0.68
CA LYS A 17 7.31 13.99 1.19
C LYS A 17 6.95 14.62 2.54
N PRO A 18 5.70 15.07 2.79
CA PRO A 18 5.30 15.53 4.12
C PRO A 18 5.51 14.50 5.24
N VAL A 19 5.38 13.21 4.94
CA VAL A 19 5.64 12.14 5.91
C VAL A 19 7.11 12.13 6.31
N LEU A 20 8.04 12.20 5.34
CA LEU A 20 9.47 12.26 5.61
C LEU A 20 9.87 13.51 6.41
N ASN A 21 9.25 14.63 6.13
CA ASN A 21 9.48 15.86 6.90
C ASN A 21 8.99 15.76 8.35
N ALA A 22 7.90 15.02 8.59
CA ALA A 22 7.33 14.81 9.91
C ALA A 22 7.98 13.66 10.70
N LEU A 23 8.74 12.80 10.03
CA LEU A 23 9.44 11.63 10.57
C LEU A 23 10.92 11.68 10.12
N PRO A 24 11.77 12.49 10.75
CA PRO A 24 13.13 12.77 10.27
C PRO A 24 14.04 11.54 10.24
N ASP A 25 13.74 10.50 11.02
CA ASP A 25 14.49 9.24 11.02
C ASP A 25 14.04 8.27 9.93
N ALA A 26 12.90 8.57 9.26
CA ALA A 26 12.38 7.72 8.21
C ALA A 26 13.21 7.86 6.92
N ARG A 27 13.40 6.74 6.24
CA ARG A 27 14.00 6.64 4.91
C ARG A 27 12.97 6.09 3.93
N LEU A 28 13.00 6.55 2.69
CA LEU A 28 12.10 6.10 1.64
C LEU A 28 12.87 5.41 0.52
N ALA A 29 12.45 4.19 0.18
CA ALA A 29 12.84 3.51 -1.05
C ALA A 29 11.70 3.62 -2.06
N LEU A 30 11.97 4.24 -3.21
CA LEU A 30 11.07 4.29 -4.37
C LEU A 30 11.53 3.22 -5.37
N VAL A 31 10.75 2.14 -5.46
CA VAL A 31 11.01 1.01 -6.38
C VAL A 31 10.11 1.12 -7.59
N GLY A 32 10.70 1.10 -8.76
CA GLY A 32 10.03 1.24 -10.04
C GLY A 32 10.64 2.32 -10.91
N ASP A 33 10.02 2.55 -12.06
CA ASP A 33 10.42 3.58 -13.01
C ASP A 33 9.18 4.17 -13.71
N GLY A 34 9.36 5.29 -14.40
CA GLY A 34 8.27 5.92 -15.12
C GLY A 34 8.55 7.36 -15.54
N PRO A 35 7.61 7.94 -16.31
CA PRO A 35 7.81 9.25 -16.91
C PRO A 35 7.94 10.40 -15.89
N HIS A 36 7.52 10.19 -14.66
CA HIS A 36 7.53 11.20 -13.59
C HIS A 36 8.81 11.15 -12.71
N ARG A 37 9.73 10.23 -13.02
CA ARG A 37 10.94 9.99 -12.21
C ARG A 37 11.75 11.26 -11.96
N GLN A 38 12.08 12.02 -13.01
CA GLN A 38 12.91 13.22 -12.89
C GLN A 38 12.23 14.30 -11.98
N GLN A 39 10.92 14.46 -12.11
CA GLN A 39 10.16 15.38 -11.26
C GLN A 39 10.18 14.93 -9.80
N LEU A 40 10.05 13.62 -9.56
CA LEU A 40 10.11 13.04 -8.22
C LEU A 40 11.52 13.16 -7.61
N GLU A 41 12.59 12.91 -8.37
CA GLU A 41 13.97 13.12 -7.91
C GLU A 41 14.18 14.56 -7.42
N LYS A 42 13.74 15.54 -8.21
CA LYS A 42 13.78 16.95 -7.83
C LYS A 42 12.86 17.25 -6.63
N HIS A 43 11.66 16.67 -6.60
CA HIS A 43 10.70 16.88 -5.51
C HIS A 43 11.25 16.37 -4.18
N PHE A 44 11.85 15.18 -4.16
CA PHE A 44 12.41 14.55 -2.95
C PHE A 44 13.84 15.01 -2.61
N GLU A 45 14.42 15.96 -3.36
CA GLU A 45 15.71 16.54 -3.04
C GLU A 45 15.77 17.04 -1.58
N GLY A 46 16.85 16.75 -0.89
CA GLY A 46 17.04 17.08 0.53
C GLY A 46 16.35 16.14 1.52
N THR A 47 15.70 15.06 1.05
CA THR A 47 15.11 14.01 1.91
C THR A 47 15.95 12.73 1.85
N ALA A 48 15.75 11.82 2.83
CA ALA A 48 16.38 10.50 2.85
C ALA A 48 15.67 9.52 1.90
N THR A 49 15.58 9.87 0.61
CA THR A 49 14.92 9.08 -0.43
C THR A 49 15.92 8.43 -1.38
N THR A 50 15.74 7.15 -1.66
CA THR A 50 16.52 6.37 -2.64
C THR A 50 15.62 5.91 -3.78
N PHE A 51 15.99 6.23 -5.01
CA PHE A 51 15.35 5.73 -6.23
C PHE A 51 16.05 4.45 -6.65
N VAL A 52 15.43 3.31 -6.36
CA VAL A 52 16.02 1.98 -6.54
C VAL A 52 15.99 1.54 -8.03
N GLY A 53 15.00 2.04 -8.77
CA GLY A 53 14.74 1.57 -10.14
C GLY A 53 13.82 0.35 -10.16
N TYR A 54 13.72 -0.28 -11.33
CA TYR A 54 12.87 -1.46 -11.51
C TYR A 54 13.48 -2.69 -10.84
N LEU A 55 12.67 -3.40 -10.05
CA LEU A 55 13.00 -4.70 -9.47
C LEU A 55 11.95 -5.74 -9.87
N ALA A 56 12.34 -7.02 -9.87
CA ALA A 56 11.46 -8.15 -10.16
C ALA A 56 11.84 -9.38 -9.32
N GLY A 57 10.93 -10.37 -9.24
CA GLY A 57 11.18 -11.63 -8.57
C GLY A 57 11.62 -11.48 -7.11
N GLU A 58 12.69 -12.17 -6.72
CA GLU A 58 13.20 -12.20 -5.35
C GLU A 58 13.70 -10.82 -4.86
N GLU A 59 14.28 -10.01 -5.74
CA GLU A 59 14.73 -8.65 -5.38
C GLU A 59 13.54 -7.76 -5.01
N LEU A 60 12.45 -7.85 -5.77
CA LEU A 60 11.21 -7.13 -5.46
C LEU A 60 10.58 -7.61 -4.16
N ALA A 61 10.51 -8.93 -3.95
CA ALA A 61 10.00 -9.51 -2.71
C ALA A 61 10.84 -9.07 -1.49
N SER A 62 12.16 -9.04 -1.64
CA SER A 62 13.08 -8.57 -0.61
C SER A 62 12.90 -7.08 -0.31
N ALA A 63 12.64 -6.24 -1.34
CA ALA A 63 12.37 -4.83 -1.15
C ALA A 63 11.10 -4.60 -0.33
N TYR A 64 10.02 -5.32 -0.61
CA TYR A 64 8.81 -5.27 0.23
C TYR A 64 9.08 -5.73 1.66
N ALA A 65 9.72 -6.90 1.84
CA ALA A 65 9.98 -7.48 3.16
C ALA A 65 10.89 -6.63 4.04
N SER A 66 11.76 -5.81 3.44
CA SER A 66 12.65 -4.89 4.13
C SER A 66 11.95 -3.61 4.64
N GLY A 67 10.71 -3.37 4.21
CA GLY A 67 9.94 -2.19 4.60
C GLY A 67 9.33 -2.32 5.99
N ASP A 68 9.41 -1.26 6.78
CA ASP A 68 8.61 -1.13 8.00
C ASP A 68 7.17 -0.70 7.71
N ALA A 69 6.96 0.03 6.61
CA ALA A 69 5.67 0.42 6.09
C ALA A 69 5.73 0.61 4.57
N PHE A 70 4.74 0.06 3.87
CA PHE A 70 4.48 0.33 2.46
C PHE A 70 3.48 1.48 2.34
N LEU A 71 3.87 2.58 1.69
CA LEU A 71 3.00 3.74 1.50
C LEU A 71 2.41 3.75 0.09
N PHE A 72 1.09 3.77 0.01
CA PHE A 72 0.36 3.78 -1.25
C PHE A 72 -0.56 5.00 -1.36
N PRO A 73 -0.01 6.15 -1.83
CA PRO A 73 -0.73 7.43 -1.84
C PRO A 73 -1.75 7.56 -2.99
N SER A 74 -1.77 6.64 -3.95
CA SER A 74 -2.71 6.66 -5.08
C SER A 74 -4.16 6.63 -4.60
N SER A 75 -4.99 7.52 -5.13
CA SER A 75 -6.43 7.57 -4.86
C SER A 75 -7.31 7.07 -6.03
N THR A 76 -6.69 6.59 -7.11
CA THR A 76 -7.38 6.18 -8.35
C THR A 76 -7.26 4.69 -8.65
N GLU A 77 -6.89 3.89 -7.66
CA GLU A 77 -6.65 2.47 -7.83
C GLU A 77 -7.95 1.65 -7.82
N THR A 78 -8.05 0.68 -8.72
CA THR A 78 -9.19 -0.23 -8.76
C THR A 78 -8.94 -1.52 -7.98
N LEU A 79 -7.77 -2.14 -8.12
CA LEU A 79 -7.45 -3.40 -7.43
C LEU A 79 -6.21 -3.32 -6.55
N GLY A 80 -5.20 -2.51 -6.89
CA GLY A 80 -4.01 -2.34 -6.06
C GLY A 80 -3.18 -3.60 -5.83
N LEU A 81 -2.83 -4.33 -6.89
CA LEU A 81 -2.02 -5.56 -6.79
C LEU A 81 -0.75 -5.39 -5.95
N VAL A 82 -0.09 -4.23 -6.06
CA VAL A 82 1.12 -3.92 -5.27
C VAL A 82 0.85 -3.87 -3.76
N LEU A 83 -0.39 -3.56 -3.33
CA LEU A 83 -0.79 -3.66 -1.93
C LEU A 83 -0.80 -5.12 -1.48
N LEU A 84 -1.40 -5.99 -2.28
CA LEU A 84 -1.45 -7.44 -2.00
C LEU A 84 -0.05 -8.05 -2.00
N GLU A 85 0.83 -7.60 -2.90
CA GLU A 85 2.24 -8.02 -2.93
C GLU A 85 2.98 -7.59 -1.65
N ALA A 86 2.81 -6.34 -1.20
CA ALA A 86 3.38 -5.85 0.05
C ALA A 86 2.86 -6.64 1.26
N MET A 87 1.54 -6.84 1.33
CA MET A 87 0.90 -7.61 2.40
C MET A 87 1.38 -9.07 2.42
N ALA A 88 1.51 -9.73 1.26
CA ALA A 88 2.02 -11.09 1.14
C ALA A 88 3.48 -11.20 1.61
N ALA A 89 4.30 -10.17 1.36
CA ALA A 89 5.67 -10.08 1.86
C ALA A 89 5.75 -9.74 3.36
N GLY A 90 4.62 -9.53 4.03
CA GLY A 90 4.54 -9.13 5.43
C GLY A 90 4.94 -7.67 5.68
N CYS A 91 4.91 -6.81 4.65
CA CYS A 91 5.08 -5.37 4.82
C CYS A 91 3.74 -4.74 5.19
N PRO A 92 3.62 -4.05 6.34
CA PRO A 92 2.38 -3.38 6.70
C PRO A 92 2.09 -2.22 5.75
N VAL A 93 0.83 -1.99 5.43
CA VAL A 93 0.42 -1.05 4.38
C VAL A 93 -0.32 0.17 4.94
N VAL A 94 -0.07 1.33 4.33
CA VAL A 94 -0.88 2.54 4.50
C VAL A 94 -1.41 2.93 3.11
N GLY A 95 -2.72 2.95 2.95
CA GLY A 95 -3.38 3.25 1.67
C GLY A 95 -4.43 4.35 1.80
N ALA A 96 -4.80 4.96 0.65
CA ALA A 96 -5.86 5.96 0.61
C ALA A 96 -7.24 5.32 0.87
N ASN A 97 -8.08 5.96 1.70
CA ASN A 97 -9.47 5.57 1.88
C ASN A 97 -10.30 5.96 0.66
N ARG A 98 -9.98 5.36 -0.50
CA ARG A 98 -10.63 5.66 -1.78
C ARG A 98 -10.45 4.53 -2.81
N GLY A 99 -11.39 4.49 -3.77
CA GLY A 99 -11.38 3.47 -4.84
C GLY A 99 -11.53 2.07 -4.28
N GLY A 100 -10.81 1.10 -4.84
CA GLY A 100 -10.81 -0.29 -4.39
C GLY A 100 -9.88 -0.58 -3.19
N ILE A 101 -9.16 0.42 -2.66
CA ILE A 101 -8.22 0.21 -1.56
C ILE A 101 -8.91 -0.24 -0.26
N PRO A 102 -10.08 0.33 0.16
CA PRO A 102 -10.83 -0.12 1.32
C PRO A 102 -11.40 -1.54 1.20
N ASP A 103 -11.45 -2.11 0.00
CA ASP A 103 -11.86 -3.52 -0.19
C ASP A 103 -10.76 -4.49 0.23
N ILE A 104 -9.50 -4.03 0.27
CA ILE A 104 -8.31 -4.79 0.64
C ILE A 104 -7.86 -4.46 2.06
N ILE A 105 -7.85 -3.17 2.42
CA ILE A 105 -7.37 -2.69 3.72
C ILE A 105 -8.55 -2.46 4.65
N SER A 106 -8.60 -3.23 5.73
CA SER A 106 -9.46 -2.98 6.90
C SER A 106 -8.66 -2.17 7.92
N ASP A 107 -9.00 -0.89 8.07
CA ASP A 107 -8.23 0.05 8.92
C ASP A 107 -8.02 -0.47 10.34
N GLY A 108 -6.77 -0.42 10.80
CA GLY A 108 -6.34 -0.89 12.11
C GLY A 108 -6.32 -2.41 12.28
N THR A 109 -6.69 -3.20 11.25
CA THR A 109 -6.74 -4.67 11.31
C THR A 109 -5.61 -5.30 10.48
N ASN A 110 -5.55 -4.99 9.19
CA ASN A 110 -4.53 -5.52 8.28
C ASN A 110 -3.70 -4.42 7.59
N GLY A 111 -3.91 -3.18 7.96
CA GLY A 111 -3.22 -1.99 7.47
C GLY A 111 -3.82 -0.73 8.07
N CYS A 112 -3.42 0.42 7.56
CA CYS A 112 -4.00 1.71 7.94
C CYS A 112 -4.53 2.43 6.70
N LEU A 113 -5.68 3.10 6.83
CA LEU A 113 -6.24 3.97 5.82
C LEU A 113 -5.99 5.44 6.17
N TYR A 114 -5.77 6.28 5.16
CA TYR A 114 -5.71 7.72 5.32
C TYR A 114 -6.73 8.42 4.42
N GLU A 115 -7.22 9.59 4.82
CA GLU A 115 -8.17 10.39 4.07
C GLU A 115 -7.43 11.28 3.06
N PRO A 116 -7.57 11.04 1.73
CA PRO A 116 -6.81 11.76 0.71
C PRO A 116 -7.36 13.15 0.38
N ASP A 117 -8.59 13.48 0.80
CA ASP A 117 -9.32 14.67 0.38
C ASP A 117 -9.30 15.82 1.40
N GLY A 118 -8.42 15.77 2.40
CA GLY A 118 -8.22 16.89 3.34
C GLY A 118 -7.78 18.19 2.64
N ALA A 119 -7.98 19.34 3.30
CA ALA A 119 -7.59 20.66 2.78
C ALA A 119 -6.10 20.77 2.43
N ASP A 120 -5.26 19.90 3.03
CA ASP A 120 -3.82 19.75 2.80
C ASP A 120 -3.47 18.62 1.81
N GLY A 121 -4.46 18.14 1.04
CA GLY A 121 -4.31 17.00 0.14
C GLY A 121 -4.12 15.67 0.87
N GLY A 122 -4.60 15.56 2.12
CA GLY A 122 -4.50 14.36 2.95
C GLY A 122 -3.14 14.16 3.64
N ALA A 123 -2.26 15.16 3.62
CA ALA A 123 -0.92 15.05 4.20
C ALA A 123 -0.96 14.75 5.70
N ALA A 124 -1.78 15.47 6.47
CA ALA A 124 -1.91 15.24 7.92
C ALA A 124 -2.43 13.83 8.22
N SER A 125 -3.43 13.36 7.48
CA SER A 125 -3.99 12.03 7.63
C SER A 125 -2.98 10.92 7.27
N LEU A 126 -2.20 11.10 6.20
CA LEU A 126 -1.16 10.15 5.81
C LEU A 126 -0.03 10.09 6.86
N ILE A 127 0.37 11.23 7.42
CA ILE A 127 1.36 11.30 8.51
C ILE A 127 0.85 10.53 9.73
N GLU A 128 -0.39 10.78 10.14
CA GLU A 128 -1.03 10.13 11.30
C GLU A 128 -1.11 8.61 11.12
N ALA A 129 -1.64 8.15 9.98
CA ALA A 129 -1.73 6.72 9.65
C ALA A 129 -0.35 6.05 9.65
N THR A 130 0.68 6.73 9.11
CA THR A 130 2.05 6.22 9.10
C THR A 130 2.64 6.15 10.52
N ARG A 131 2.43 7.18 11.35
CA ARG A 131 2.88 7.17 12.75
C ARG A 131 2.22 6.07 13.57
N LYS A 132 0.91 5.92 13.43
CA LYS A 132 0.14 4.85 14.09
C LYS A 132 0.72 3.48 13.75
N LEU A 133 1.00 3.23 12.47
CA LEU A 133 1.55 1.97 12.00
C LEU A 133 2.97 1.73 12.53
N LEU A 134 3.82 2.76 12.60
CA LEU A 134 5.23 2.64 13.03
C LEU A 134 5.38 2.65 14.56
N GLY A 135 4.43 3.21 15.31
CA GLY A 135 4.60 3.61 16.71
C GLY A 135 4.72 2.47 17.73
N ASN A 136 4.25 1.24 17.40
CA ASN A 136 4.24 0.11 18.33
C ASN A 136 4.59 -1.20 17.62
N ASP A 137 5.70 -1.81 18.03
CA ASP A 137 6.21 -3.05 17.41
C ASP A 137 5.24 -4.23 17.54
N ILE A 138 4.52 -4.34 18.65
CA ILE A 138 3.57 -5.43 18.88
C ILE A 138 2.36 -5.27 17.96
N GLU A 139 1.80 -4.06 17.89
CA GLU A 139 0.68 -3.76 17.01
C GLU A 139 1.08 -3.92 15.54
N ARG A 140 2.27 -3.44 15.17
CA ARG A 140 2.82 -3.60 13.82
C ARG A 140 2.98 -5.07 13.44
N GLN A 141 3.43 -5.92 14.36
CA GLN A 141 3.52 -7.36 14.11
C GLN A 141 2.14 -8.00 13.94
N GLY A 142 1.15 -7.55 14.69
CA GLY A 142 -0.25 -7.95 14.52
C GLY A 142 -0.77 -7.60 13.12
N LEU A 143 -0.55 -6.36 12.67
CA LEU A 143 -0.90 -5.89 11.33
C LEU A 143 -0.21 -6.70 10.22
N ARG A 144 1.09 -7.02 10.38
CA ARG A 144 1.86 -7.86 9.44
C ARG A 144 1.22 -9.23 9.25
N ASN A 145 0.87 -9.89 10.34
CA ASN A 145 0.28 -11.23 10.29
C ASN A 145 -1.11 -11.21 9.65
N ALA A 146 -1.94 -10.24 10.02
CA ALA A 146 -3.29 -10.08 9.46
C ALA A 146 -3.22 -9.69 7.96
N ALA A 147 -2.30 -8.80 7.57
CA ALA A 147 -2.06 -8.42 6.19
C ALA A 147 -1.71 -9.65 5.33
N ARG A 148 -0.77 -10.48 5.80
CA ARG A 148 -0.37 -11.68 5.08
C ARG A 148 -1.54 -12.66 4.92
N SER A 149 -2.31 -12.90 5.99
CA SER A 149 -3.49 -13.75 5.93
C SER A 149 -4.54 -13.23 4.94
N GLU A 150 -4.73 -11.91 4.87
CA GLU A 150 -5.62 -11.30 3.89
C GLU A 150 -5.10 -11.50 2.46
N ALA A 151 -3.82 -11.24 2.20
CA ALA A 151 -3.23 -11.43 0.87
C ALA A 151 -3.38 -12.88 0.36
N GLU A 152 -3.28 -13.88 1.23
CA GLU A 152 -3.49 -15.29 0.89
C GLU A 152 -4.92 -15.57 0.39
N ARG A 153 -5.93 -14.84 0.89
CA ARG A 153 -7.34 -14.97 0.44
C ARG A 153 -7.55 -14.46 -0.99
N TRP A 154 -6.73 -13.52 -1.45
CA TRP A 154 -6.76 -12.95 -2.81
C TRP A 154 -6.00 -13.81 -3.84
N GLY A 155 -5.47 -14.95 -3.44
CA GLY A 155 -4.86 -15.92 -4.36
C GLY A 155 -5.91 -16.58 -5.27
N TRP A 156 -5.45 -17.21 -6.35
CA TRP A 156 -6.31 -17.88 -7.34
C TRP A 156 -7.30 -18.87 -6.73
N ALA A 157 -6.90 -19.61 -5.70
CA ALA A 157 -7.76 -20.56 -5.00
C ALA A 157 -8.94 -19.84 -4.31
N GLY A 158 -8.67 -18.75 -3.57
CA GLY A 158 -9.68 -17.94 -2.91
C GLY A 158 -10.65 -17.30 -3.89
N ALA A 159 -10.13 -16.65 -4.94
CA ALA A 159 -10.94 -16.02 -5.98
C ALA A 159 -11.84 -17.04 -6.69
N THR A 160 -11.33 -18.25 -6.98
CA THR A 160 -12.09 -19.31 -7.62
C THR A 160 -13.22 -19.81 -6.71
N GLU A 161 -12.97 -19.99 -5.42
CA GLU A 161 -14.01 -20.48 -4.49
C GLU A 161 -15.08 -19.41 -4.25
N GLN A 162 -14.71 -18.14 -4.18
CA GLN A 162 -15.67 -17.04 -4.11
C GLN A 162 -16.58 -16.99 -5.35
N LEU A 163 -16.02 -17.13 -6.54
CA LEU A 163 -16.80 -17.19 -7.78
C LEU A 163 -17.76 -18.38 -7.78
N ARG A 164 -17.31 -19.56 -7.33
CA ARG A 164 -18.18 -20.74 -7.16
C ARG A 164 -19.32 -20.48 -6.18
N GLY A 165 -19.06 -19.75 -5.09
CA GLY A 165 -20.07 -19.33 -4.13
C GLY A 165 -21.17 -18.48 -4.78
N TYR A 166 -20.80 -17.51 -5.58
CA TYR A 166 -21.76 -16.67 -6.33
C TYR A 166 -22.60 -17.49 -7.30
N TYR A 167 -22.02 -18.43 -8.04
CA TYR A 167 -22.79 -19.31 -8.91
C TYR A 167 -23.79 -20.18 -8.15
N ARG A 168 -23.44 -20.74 -6.99
CA ARG A 168 -24.35 -21.50 -6.13
C ARG A 168 -25.53 -20.63 -5.68
N GLN A 169 -25.28 -19.40 -5.21
CA GLN A 169 -26.34 -18.47 -4.79
C GLN A 169 -27.32 -18.17 -5.93
N VAL A 170 -26.80 -17.88 -7.13
CA VAL A 170 -27.66 -17.62 -8.31
C VAL A 170 -28.51 -18.84 -8.67
N LEU A 171 -27.95 -20.04 -8.63
CA LEU A 171 -28.70 -21.27 -8.92
C LEU A 171 -29.79 -21.54 -7.87
N GLU A 172 -29.49 -21.36 -6.61
CA GLU A 172 -30.46 -21.53 -5.51
C GLU A 172 -31.61 -20.51 -5.60
N THR A 173 -31.30 -19.24 -5.94
CA THR A 173 -32.33 -18.18 -6.07
C THR A 173 -33.23 -18.36 -7.28
N ASN A 174 -32.78 -19.04 -8.35
CA ASN A 174 -33.60 -19.27 -9.57
C ASN A 174 -34.32 -20.61 -9.57
N LEU A 175 -34.20 -21.43 -8.52
CA LEU A 175 -34.89 -22.71 -8.36
C LEU A 175 -36.11 -22.62 -7.42
N THR A 176 -36.37 -21.44 -6.86
CA THR A 176 -37.57 -21.10 -6.06
C THR A 176 -38.50 -20.19 -6.85
#